data_1a511b111444ab0e55c096b283603984
#
_entry.id   1a511b111444ab0e55c096b283603984
#
_cell.length_a   1.000
_cell.length_b   1.000
_cell.length_c   1.000
_cell.angle_alpha   90.00
_cell.angle_beta   90.00
_cell.angle_gamma   90.00
#
_symmetry.space_group_name_H-M   'P 1'
#
loop_
_entity.id
_entity.type
_entity.pdbx_description
1 polymer ?
#
loop_
_entity_poly.entity_id
_entity_poly.type
_entity_poly.pdbx_seq_one_letter_code
_entity_poly.pdbx_strand_id
1 'polypeptide(L)'
;YPPNYKLYKYYSDAMYNYLKQYTNIIERYSIDECFLDYTSSHKLFGDPVKLAYKIKEDLKKLYGFTVNIGVANNKLCAKMASDFEKPDKVHTLFNNEIKEKMWPLPIGDLFMIGKSTTKKLIELNILTIKDLANTNVDFLNKRFKNQGKIMWEHANGIDNEEVFYIRSDPKSISNST
;
A
#
# COMPACT_ATOMS: atom_id res chain seq x y z
N TYR A 1 3.93 -27.38 -8.00
CA TYR A 1 2.65 -27.36 -8.72
C TYR A 1 2.63 -26.12 -9.63
N PRO A 2 2.15 -26.23 -10.88
CA PRO A 2 2.02 -25.08 -11.77
C PRO A 2 0.99 -24.08 -11.20
N PRO A 3 1.17 -22.77 -11.43
CA PRO A 3 0.25 -21.75 -10.94
C PRO A 3 -1.14 -21.91 -11.59
N ASN A 4 -2.19 -21.85 -10.78
CA ASN A 4 -3.58 -21.93 -11.23
C ASN A 4 -4.21 -20.54 -11.30
N TYR A 5 -3.99 -19.84 -12.42
CA TYR A 5 -4.51 -18.48 -12.62
C TYR A 5 -6.04 -18.36 -12.57
N LYS A 6 -6.77 -19.41 -12.98
CA LYS A 6 -8.24 -19.42 -12.89
C LYS A 6 -8.69 -19.39 -11.42
N LEU A 7 -8.03 -20.17 -10.57
CA LEU A 7 -8.29 -20.19 -9.13
C LEU A 7 -7.90 -18.89 -8.47
N TYR A 8 -6.75 -18.31 -8.82
CA TYR A 8 -6.30 -17.01 -8.29
C TYR A 8 -7.29 -15.91 -8.66
N LYS A 9 -7.75 -15.88 -9.91
CA LYS A 9 -8.76 -14.93 -10.36
C LYS A 9 -10.09 -15.11 -9.61
N TYR A 10 -10.52 -16.34 -9.40
CA TYR A 10 -11.73 -16.64 -8.65
C TYR A 10 -11.68 -16.04 -7.23
N TYR A 11 -10.60 -16.26 -6.47
CA TYR A 11 -10.46 -15.71 -5.13
C TYR A 11 -10.26 -14.19 -5.12
N SER A 12 -9.57 -13.64 -6.09
CA SER A 12 -9.45 -12.20 -6.30
C SER A 12 -10.82 -11.55 -6.51
N ASP A 13 -11.64 -12.12 -7.38
CA ASP A 13 -13.00 -11.64 -7.66
C ASP A 13 -13.92 -11.82 -6.44
N ALA A 14 -13.79 -12.92 -5.69
CA ALA A 14 -14.53 -13.16 -4.48
C ALA A 14 -14.22 -12.10 -3.39
N MET A 15 -12.93 -11.82 -3.16
CA MET A 15 -12.49 -10.76 -2.25
C MET A 15 -13.05 -9.39 -2.67
N TYR A 16 -12.87 -9.03 -3.93
CA TYR A 16 -13.37 -7.76 -4.44
C TYR A 16 -14.89 -7.60 -4.28
N ASN A 17 -15.65 -8.65 -4.63
CA ASN A 17 -17.11 -8.63 -4.50
C ASN A 17 -17.54 -8.53 -3.02
N TYR A 18 -16.82 -9.19 -2.12
CA TYR A 18 -17.05 -9.06 -0.68
C TYR A 18 -16.81 -7.62 -0.21
N LEU A 19 -15.74 -6.97 -0.66
CA LEU A 19 -15.38 -5.61 -0.24
C LEU A 19 -16.37 -4.54 -0.73
N LYS A 20 -17.08 -4.77 -1.84
CA LYS A 20 -18.09 -3.85 -2.39
C LYS A 20 -19.24 -3.52 -1.45
N GLN A 21 -19.52 -4.36 -0.46
CA GLN A 21 -20.56 -4.06 0.52
C GLN A 21 -20.22 -2.86 1.43
N TYR A 22 -18.94 -2.46 1.49
CA TYR A 22 -18.47 -1.40 2.38
C TYR A 22 -18.22 -0.07 1.66
N THR A 23 -17.87 -0.10 0.40
CA THR A 23 -17.66 1.10 -0.44
C THR A 23 -17.75 0.75 -1.92
N ASN A 24 -18.12 1.74 -2.73
CA ASN A 24 -18.08 1.63 -4.18
C ASN A 24 -16.73 2.08 -4.77
N ILE A 25 -15.89 2.74 -3.97
CA ILE A 25 -14.61 3.29 -4.40
C ILE A 25 -13.51 2.29 -4.03
N ILE A 26 -13.29 1.31 -4.92
CA ILE A 26 -12.31 0.24 -4.74
C ILE A 26 -11.43 0.17 -5.98
N GLU A 27 -10.15 0.33 -5.78
CA GLU A 27 -9.12 0.14 -6.79
C GLU A 27 -8.51 -1.27 -6.67
N ARG A 28 -8.56 -2.05 -7.73
CA ARG A 28 -7.78 -3.28 -7.84
C ARG A 28 -6.35 -2.93 -8.25
N TYR A 29 -5.45 -2.91 -7.28
CA TYR A 29 -4.05 -2.59 -7.51
C TYR A 29 -3.31 -3.76 -8.19
N SER A 30 -3.56 -4.98 -7.72
CA SER A 30 -3.04 -6.22 -8.30
C SER A 30 -4.08 -7.34 -8.21
N ILE A 31 -3.69 -8.57 -8.54
CA ILE A 31 -4.58 -9.74 -8.44
C ILE A 31 -5.00 -10.04 -6.99
N ASP A 32 -4.18 -9.69 -6.02
CA ASP A 32 -4.34 -9.97 -4.60
C ASP A 32 -4.40 -8.72 -3.71
N GLU A 33 -4.36 -7.53 -4.30
CA GLU A 33 -4.34 -6.26 -3.58
C GLU A 33 -5.43 -5.30 -4.06
N CYS A 34 -6.14 -4.70 -3.09
CA CYS A 34 -7.14 -3.68 -3.33
C CYS A 34 -6.93 -2.50 -2.39
N PHE A 35 -7.12 -1.27 -2.89
CA PHE A 35 -7.32 -0.10 -2.06
C PHE A 35 -8.82 0.23 -1.97
N LEU A 36 -9.26 0.61 -0.80
CA LEU A 36 -10.64 1.03 -0.53
C LEU A 36 -10.63 2.46 0.02
N ASP A 37 -11.39 3.35 -0.61
CA ASP A 37 -11.73 4.60 0.05
C ASP A 37 -12.96 4.37 0.95
N TYR A 38 -12.71 4.49 2.25
CA TYR A 38 -13.72 4.27 3.28
C TYR A 38 -14.30 5.58 3.84
N THR A 39 -13.82 6.73 3.37
CA THR A 39 -14.14 8.06 3.92
C THR A 39 -15.63 8.33 4.00
N SER A 40 -16.37 8.07 2.92
CA SER A 40 -17.84 8.29 2.88
C SER A 40 -18.61 7.21 3.66
N SER A 41 -18.05 6.02 3.82
CA SER A 41 -18.71 4.85 4.42
C SER A 41 -18.58 4.79 5.94
N HIS A 42 -17.68 5.59 6.52
CA HIS A 42 -17.42 5.62 7.96
C HIS A 42 -18.68 5.82 8.82
N LYS A 43 -19.61 6.67 8.36
CA LYS A 43 -20.89 6.95 9.09
C LYS A 43 -21.79 5.71 9.15
N LEU A 44 -21.70 4.82 8.17
CA LEU A 44 -22.57 3.63 8.07
C LEU A 44 -21.98 2.42 8.81
N PHE A 45 -20.68 2.23 8.72
CA PHE A 45 -20.02 1.01 9.21
C PHE A 45 -19.10 1.25 10.41
N GLY A 46 -18.92 2.50 10.86
CA GLY A 46 -18.20 2.86 12.08
C GLY A 46 -16.68 2.89 11.91
N ASP A 47 -15.98 2.50 12.95
CA ASP A 47 -14.52 2.60 13.06
C ASP A 47 -13.79 1.75 12.00
N PRO A 48 -12.87 2.33 11.20
CA PRO A 48 -12.20 1.65 10.10
C PRO A 48 -11.29 0.50 10.58
N VAL A 49 -10.71 0.61 11.76
CA VAL A 49 -9.84 -0.45 12.30
C VAL A 49 -10.67 -1.64 12.72
N LYS A 50 -11.80 -1.42 13.38
CA LYS A 50 -12.74 -2.50 13.73
C LYS A 50 -13.29 -3.18 12.48
N LEU A 51 -13.60 -2.40 11.45
CA LEU A 51 -14.03 -2.96 10.17
C LEU A 51 -12.92 -3.79 9.51
N ALA A 52 -11.68 -3.34 9.55
CA ALA A 52 -10.55 -4.09 9.00
C ALA A 52 -10.40 -5.47 9.68
N TYR A 53 -10.51 -5.53 11.00
CA TYR A 53 -10.53 -6.81 11.71
C TYR A 53 -11.70 -7.70 11.28
N LYS A 54 -12.90 -7.13 11.14
CA LYS A 54 -14.08 -7.88 10.66
C LYS A 54 -13.84 -8.42 9.25
N ILE A 55 -13.37 -7.61 8.31
CA ILE A 55 -13.05 -8.02 6.93
C ILE A 55 -12.06 -9.18 6.94
N LYS A 56 -10.98 -9.07 7.72
CA LYS A 56 -9.95 -10.10 7.84
C LYS A 56 -10.54 -11.43 8.29
N GLU A 57 -11.33 -11.44 9.36
CA GLU A 57 -11.95 -12.64 9.89
C GLU A 57 -13.00 -13.23 8.94
N ASP A 58 -13.81 -12.38 8.30
CA ASP A 58 -14.85 -12.84 7.37
C ASP A 58 -14.22 -13.48 6.12
N LEU A 59 -13.18 -12.89 5.53
CA LEU A 59 -12.50 -13.46 4.37
C LEU A 59 -11.86 -14.82 4.71
N LYS A 60 -11.24 -14.93 5.88
CA LYS A 60 -10.68 -16.19 6.37
C LYS A 60 -11.76 -17.26 6.57
N LYS A 61 -12.89 -16.90 7.16
CA LYS A 61 -14.01 -17.82 7.41
C LYS A 61 -14.72 -18.24 6.12
N LEU A 62 -14.95 -17.30 5.21
CA LEU A 62 -15.74 -17.55 3.99
C LEU A 62 -14.92 -18.25 2.90
N TYR A 63 -13.64 -17.92 2.77
CA TYR A 63 -12.83 -18.34 1.63
C TYR A 63 -11.56 -19.12 2.02
N GLY A 64 -11.22 -19.21 3.29
CA GLY A 64 -10.10 -20.00 3.79
C GLY A 64 -8.71 -19.38 3.56
N PHE A 65 -8.61 -18.12 3.11
CA PHE A 65 -7.34 -17.42 2.97
C PHE A 65 -7.22 -16.24 3.96
N THR A 66 -5.99 -15.87 4.27
CA THR A 66 -5.68 -14.74 5.15
C THR A 66 -5.32 -13.50 4.35
N VAL A 67 -5.61 -12.33 4.93
CA VAL A 67 -5.24 -11.02 4.38
C VAL A 67 -4.52 -10.17 5.41
N ASN A 68 -3.64 -9.30 4.94
CA ASN A 68 -3.12 -8.20 5.75
C ASN A 68 -3.82 -6.92 5.34
N ILE A 69 -4.22 -6.12 6.31
CA ILE A 69 -4.95 -4.88 6.07
C ILE A 69 -4.20 -3.72 6.72
N GLY A 70 -3.83 -2.74 5.92
CA GLY A 70 -3.33 -1.45 6.39
C GLY A 70 -4.46 -0.43 6.42
N VAL A 71 -4.57 0.30 7.53
CA VAL A 71 -5.55 1.39 7.72
C VAL A 71 -4.80 2.69 7.90
N ALA A 72 -5.03 3.67 7.03
CA ALA A 72 -4.29 4.93 7.03
C ALA A 72 -5.08 6.08 6.39
N ASN A 73 -4.46 7.27 6.33
CA ASN A 73 -5.07 8.46 5.74
C ASN A 73 -4.87 8.56 4.21
N ASN A 74 -3.98 7.77 3.62
CA ASN A 74 -3.71 7.72 2.17
C ASN A 74 -3.26 6.33 1.73
N LYS A 75 -3.15 6.12 0.41
CA LYS A 75 -2.79 4.84 -0.22
C LYS A 75 -1.40 4.37 0.18
N LEU A 76 -0.41 5.26 0.13
CA LEU A 76 0.97 4.96 0.49
C LEU A 76 1.05 4.40 1.92
N CYS A 77 0.51 5.13 2.88
CA CYS A 77 0.55 4.73 4.28
C CYS A 77 -0.24 3.44 4.54
N ALA A 78 -1.39 3.25 3.86
CA ALA A 78 -2.15 2.00 3.96
C ALA A 78 -1.34 0.81 3.42
N LYS A 79 -0.66 0.98 2.28
CA LYS A 79 0.22 -0.05 1.72
C LYS A 79 1.39 -0.36 2.65
N MET A 80 2.07 0.65 3.17
CA MET A 80 3.16 0.47 4.15
C MET A 80 2.68 -0.30 5.39
N ALA A 81 1.52 0.08 5.95
CA ALA A 81 0.96 -0.59 7.12
C ALA A 81 0.65 -2.07 6.86
N SER A 82 0.13 -2.42 5.68
CA SER A 82 -0.18 -3.82 5.33
C SER A 82 1.07 -4.70 5.22
N ASP A 83 2.25 -4.11 5.10
CA ASP A 83 3.52 -4.80 4.96
C ASP A 83 4.35 -4.89 6.25
N PHE A 84 3.95 -4.24 7.35
CA PHE A 84 4.70 -4.22 8.62
C PHE A 84 4.91 -5.61 9.21
N GLU A 85 3.89 -6.43 9.23
CA GLU A 85 3.95 -7.80 9.74
C GLU A 85 2.93 -8.67 8.98
N LYS A 86 3.36 -9.87 8.58
CA LYS A 86 2.55 -10.86 7.86
C LYS A 86 2.73 -12.25 8.51
N PRO A 87 1.79 -13.15 8.42
CA PRO A 87 0.46 -13.04 7.79
C PRO A 87 -0.66 -12.66 8.79
N ASP A 88 -1.88 -12.42 8.25
CA ASP A 88 -3.14 -12.35 9.02
C ASP A 88 -3.16 -11.22 10.06
N LYS A 89 -2.73 -10.02 9.67
CA LYS A 89 -2.60 -8.84 10.54
C LYS A 89 -3.41 -7.64 10.07
N VAL A 90 -3.73 -6.77 11.02
CA VAL A 90 -4.25 -5.43 10.77
C VAL A 90 -3.31 -4.44 11.44
N HIS A 91 -2.82 -3.49 10.67
CA HIS A 91 -1.95 -2.43 11.16
C HIS A 91 -2.47 -1.06 10.76
N THR A 92 -2.14 -0.06 11.56
CA THR A 92 -2.41 1.34 11.26
C THR A 92 -1.12 2.08 10.95
N LEU A 93 -1.23 3.08 10.07
CA LEU A 93 -0.20 4.10 9.87
C LEU A 93 -0.87 5.45 9.62
N PHE A 94 -1.43 6.03 10.67
CA PHE A 94 -1.98 7.38 10.62
C PHE A 94 -0.86 8.44 10.66
N ASN A 95 -1.18 9.69 10.29
CA ASN A 95 -0.19 10.76 10.19
C ASN A 95 0.64 10.97 11.47
N ASN A 96 0.04 10.78 12.63
CA ASN A 96 0.72 10.88 13.93
C ASN A 96 1.61 9.67 14.27
N GLU A 97 1.50 8.58 13.53
CA GLU A 97 2.25 7.33 13.75
C GLU A 97 3.48 7.20 12.83
N ILE A 98 3.61 8.05 11.81
CA ILE A 98 4.67 7.96 10.77
C ILE A 98 6.06 7.94 11.39
N LYS A 99 6.32 8.85 12.33
CA LYS A 99 7.64 8.96 12.96
C LYS A 99 8.00 7.75 13.81
N GLU A 100 7.02 7.14 14.44
CA GLU A 100 7.21 5.99 15.31
C GLU A 100 7.29 4.68 14.53
N LYS A 101 6.37 4.46 13.58
CA LYS A 101 6.21 3.17 12.92
C LYS A 101 6.96 3.07 11.58
N MET A 102 7.02 4.16 10.81
CA MET A 102 7.58 4.12 9.45
C MET A 102 9.03 4.59 9.40
N TRP A 103 9.39 5.68 10.10
CA TRP A 103 10.73 6.25 10.04
C TRP A 103 11.87 5.30 10.47
N PRO A 104 11.72 4.40 11.45
CA PRO A 104 12.78 3.47 11.82
C PRO A 104 13.09 2.39 10.77
N LEU A 105 12.20 2.19 9.80
CA LEU A 105 12.36 1.13 8.80
C LEU A 105 13.55 1.42 7.86
N PRO A 106 14.19 0.36 7.35
CA PRO A 106 15.20 0.46 6.31
C PRO A 106 14.67 1.21 5.09
N ILE A 107 15.52 1.98 4.43
CA ILE A 107 15.13 2.80 3.26
C ILE A 107 14.56 1.97 2.11
N GLY A 108 14.98 0.72 1.98
CA GLY A 108 14.49 -0.20 0.96
C GLY A 108 13.07 -0.70 1.17
N ASP A 109 12.52 -0.50 2.37
CA ASP A 109 11.15 -0.90 2.71
C ASP A 109 10.12 0.19 2.37
N LEU A 110 10.57 1.40 2.02
CA LEU A 110 9.64 2.45 1.58
C LEU A 110 9.03 2.06 0.24
N PHE A 111 7.69 2.03 0.19
CA PHE A 111 6.95 1.70 -1.02
C PHE A 111 7.41 2.54 -2.21
N MET A 112 7.52 1.93 -3.38
CA MET A 112 8.06 2.49 -4.63
C MET A 112 9.59 2.69 -4.66
N ILE A 113 10.34 2.37 -3.62
CA ILE A 113 11.81 2.34 -3.67
C ILE A 113 12.31 0.94 -4.05
N GLY A 114 12.73 0.79 -5.30
CA GLY A 114 13.30 -0.47 -5.80
C GLY A 114 14.78 -0.63 -5.45
N LYS A 115 15.32 -1.85 -5.62
CA LYS A 115 16.70 -2.24 -5.28
C LYS A 115 17.79 -1.26 -5.81
N SER A 116 17.65 -0.77 -7.04
CA SER A 116 18.61 0.18 -7.62
C SER A 116 18.61 1.53 -6.90
N THR A 117 17.41 2.05 -6.56
CA THR A 117 17.29 3.32 -5.82
C THR A 117 17.78 3.16 -4.39
N THR A 118 17.45 2.04 -3.73
CA THR A 118 17.97 1.69 -2.39
C THR A 118 19.49 1.76 -2.35
N LYS A 119 20.18 1.11 -3.31
CA LYS A 119 21.63 1.14 -3.38
C LYS A 119 22.19 2.56 -3.47
N LYS A 120 21.62 3.40 -4.33
CA LYS A 120 22.05 4.79 -4.50
C LYS A 120 21.82 5.65 -3.24
N LEU A 121 20.72 5.39 -2.50
CA LEU A 121 20.44 6.10 -1.26
C LEU A 121 21.42 5.68 -0.15
N ILE A 122 21.74 4.40 -0.04
CA ILE A 122 22.74 3.89 0.90
C ILE A 122 24.14 4.49 0.61
N GLU A 123 24.54 4.62 -0.65
CA GLU A 123 25.80 5.29 -1.05
C GLU A 123 25.83 6.77 -0.62
N LEU A 124 24.68 7.39 -0.41
CA LEU A 124 24.53 8.75 0.13
C LEU A 124 24.37 8.78 1.66
N ASN A 125 24.58 7.66 2.34
CA ASN A 125 24.39 7.48 3.79
C ASN A 125 22.93 7.72 4.25
N ILE A 126 21.95 7.48 3.37
CA ILE A 126 20.52 7.50 3.67
C ILE A 126 20.09 6.04 3.87
N LEU A 127 20.06 5.60 5.14
CA LEU A 127 19.89 4.18 5.49
C LEU A 127 18.46 3.85 5.90
N THR A 128 17.75 4.82 6.45
CA THR A 128 16.38 4.69 6.97
C THR A 128 15.42 5.64 6.26
N ILE A 129 14.12 5.37 6.42
CA ILE A 129 13.08 6.29 5.94
C ILE A 129 13.21 7.65 6.65
N LYS A 130 13.59 7.67 7.95
CA LYS A 130 13.88 8.90 8.68
C LYS A 130 14.98 9.72 8.04
N ASP A 131 16.07 9.08 7.61
CA ASP A 131 17.19 9.79 6.98
C ASP A 131 16.72 10.49 5.71
N LEU A 132 15.93 9.80 4.88
CA LEU A 132 15.34 10.36 3.68
C LEU A 132 14.39 11.52 3.99
N ALA A 133 13.51 11.36 4.97
CA ALA A 133 12.53 12.37 5.39
C ALA A 133 13.20 13.68 5.86
N ASN A 134 14.39 13.58 6.45
CA ASN A 134 15.17 14.72 6.94
C ASN A 134 16.22 15.22 5.95
N THR A 135 16.38 14.60 4.80
CA THR A 135 17.31 15.04 3.76
C THR A 135 16.75 16.28 3.03
N ASN A 136 17.64 17.20 2.65
CA ASN A 136 17.23 18.38 1.89
C ASN A 136 16.65 17.96 0.52
N VAL A 137 15.45 18.45 0.20
CA VAL A 137 14.72 18.08 -1.02
C VAL A 137 15.43 18.53 -2.30
N ASP A 138 16.14 19.68 -2.28
CA ASP A 138 16.88 20.16 -3.45
C ASP A 138 18.10 19.28 -3.74
N PHE A 139 18.74 18.76 -2.69
CA PHE A 139 19.82 17.77 -2.85
C PHE A 139 19.28 16.49 -3.49
N LEU A 140 18.14 16.00 -3.05
CA LEU A 140 17.49 14.82 -3.63
C LEU A 140 17.09 15.06 -5.10
N ASN A 141 16.54 16.24 -5.42
CA ASN A 141 16.16 16.59 -6.78
C ASN A 141 17.36 16.69 -7.73
N LYS A 142 18.50 17.23 -7.27
CA LYS A 142 19.74 17.22 -8.05
C LYS A 142 20.22 15.81 -8.38
N ARG A 143 20.01 14.85 -7.49
CA ARG A 143 20.50 13.47 -7.61
C ARG A 143 19.51 12.54 -8.33
N PHE A 144 18.21 12.70 -8.08
CA PHE A 144 17.15 11.80 -8.53
C PHE A 144 16.10 12.49 -9.42
N LYS A 145 16.30 13.76 -9.77
CA LYS A 145 15.37 14.59 -10.55
C LYS A 145 14.00 14.63 -9.83
N ASN A 146 12.90 14.57 -10.59
CA ASN A 146 11.54 14.62 -10.04
C ASN A 146 11.25 13.51 -9.01
N GLN A 147 11.96 12.38 -9.09
CA GLN A 147 11.80 11.30 -8.11
C GLN A 147 12.31 11.70 -6.72
N GLY A 148 13.27 12.64 -6.62
CA GLY A 148 13.79 13.11 -5.34
C GLY A 148 12.72 13.70 -4.44
N LYS A 149 11.89 14.58 -4.99
CA LYS A 149 10.77 15.19 -4.27
C LYS A 149 9.72 14.14 -3.88
N ILE A 150 9.33 13.25 -4.81
CA ILE A 150 8.35 12.20 -4.55
C ILE A 150 8.80 11.29 -3.41
N MET A 151 10.05 10.83 -3.44
CA MET A 151 10.59 9.97 -2.37
C MET A 151 10.62 10.69 -1.03
N TRP A 152 10.94 11.98 -1.01
CA TRP A 152 10.91 12.79 0.21
C TRP A 152 9.47 12.96 0.75
N GLU A 153 8.50 13.24 -0.12
CA GLU A 153 7.09 13.31 0.24
C GLU A 153 6.63 11.98 0.83
N HIS A 154 6.93 10.87 0.17
CA HIS A 154 6.59 9.52 0.64
C HIS A 154 7.23 9.21 2.00
N ALA A 155 8.50 9.57 2.23
CA ALA A 155 9.16 9.38 3.51
C ALA A 155 8.52 10.19 4.65
N ASN A 156 7.82 11.27 4.30
CA ASN A 156 7.03 12.09 5.22
C ASN A 156 5.54 11.66 5.28
N GLY A 157 5.17 10.56 4.63
CA GLY A 157 3.80 10.04 4.60
C GLY A 157 2.84 10.87 3.77
N ILE A 158 3.37 11.70 2.87
CA ILE A 158 2.59 12.56 1.97
C ILE A 158 2.34 11.81 0.68
N ASP A 159 1.07 11.57 0.37
CA ASP A 159 0.59 10.96 -0.86
C ASP A 159 -0.80 11.53 -1.17
N ASN A 160 -0.96 12.05 -2.38
CA ASN A 160 -2.20 12.67 -2.85
C ASN A 160 -2.89 11.82 -3.93
N GLU A 161 -2.45 10.58 -4.14
CA GLU A 161 -3.11 9.69 -5.07
C GLU A 161 -4.49 9.28 -4.53
N GLU A 162 -5.52 9.50 -5.32
CA GLU A 162 -6.87 9.03 -5.02
C GLU A 162 -7.01 7.54 -5.30
N VAL A 163 -7.98 6.90 -4.65
CA VAL A 163 -8.37 5.51 -4.96
C VAL A 163 -9.25 5.53 -6.22
N PHE A 164 -8.80 4.89 -7.29
CA PHE A 164 -9.51 4.83 -8.56
C PHE A 164 -10.33 3.56 -8.70
N TYR A 165 -11.62 3.67 -8.99
CA TYR A 165 -12.48 2.51 -9.24
C TYR A 165 -12.56 2.11 -10.73
N ILE A 166 -12.08 2.98 -11.64
CA ILE A 166 -12.10 2.73 -13.08
C ILE A 166 -10.74 2.14 -13.51
N ARG A 167 -10.78 0.94 -14.08
CA ARG A 167 -9.62 0.35 -14.72
C ARG A 167 -9.33 1.12 -16.01
N SER A 168 -8.21 1.79 -16.10
CA SER A 168 -7.73 2.33 -17.38
C SER A 168 -7.43 1.16 -18.33
N ASP A 169 -7.73 1.33 -19.63
CA ASP A 169 -7.33 0.37 -20.64
C ASP A 169 -5.81 0.13 -20.59
N PRO A 170 -5.37 -1.11 -20.83
CA PRO A 170 -3.95 -1.43 -20.82
C PRO A 170 -3.21 -0.59 -21.86
N LYS A 171 -2.20 0.16 -21.43
CA LYS A 171 -1.38 1.03 -22.30
C LYS A 171 -0.44 0.23 -23.22
N SER A 172 -0.18 -1.03 -22.91
CA SER A 172 0.64 -1.93 -23.71
C SER A 172 0.30 -3.39 -23.41
N ILE A 173 0.47 -4.25 -24.39
CA ILE A 173 0.39 -5.71 -24.27
C ILE A 173 1.76 -6.25 -24.63
N SER A 174 2.40 -6.95 -23.68
CA SER A 174 3.64 -7.68 -23.94
C SER A 174 3.43 -9.17 -23.68
N ASN A 175 4.05 -10.01 -24.52
CA ASN A 175 4.06 -11.45 -24.36
C ASN A 175 5.51 -11.87 -24.05
N SER A 176 5.72 -12.58 -22.95
CA SER A 176 7.00 -13.24 -22.67
C SER A 176 6.89 -14.69 -23.11
N THR A 177 7.63 -15.05 -24.13
CA THR A 177 7.87 -16.44 -24.53
C THR A 177 8.89 -17.10 -23.62
#